data_5786bdf5ecb1411a7eeee7fdfe9ea380
#
_entry.id   5786bdf5ecb1411a7eeee7fdfe9ea380
#
_cell.length_a   1.000
_cell.length_b   1.000
_cell.length_c   1.000
_cell.angle_alpha   90.00
_cell.angle_beta   90.00
_cell.angle_gamma   90.00
#
_symmetry.space_group_name_H-M   'P 1'
#
loop_
_entity.id
_entity.type
_entity.pdbx_description
1 polymer ?
#
loop_
_entity_poly.entity_id
_entity_poly.type
_entity_poly.pdbx_seq_one_letter_code
_entity_poly.pdbx_strand_id
1 'polypeptide(L)'
;MIASLFLGIRKYIKKFKEELKCLLRNMYVVIYCVLRIWIIQDKRPGVKNLDVKSRGRFIVFEGIDGSGKSTQIKKISKRLEVLGNNIYSTFEPTDGPIGSLIRQMLSGKVATDQRTIASLFAADRTDHLVNHDNGIQLKVEQGEIVLCDRYYFSSYAYHAQYIDMKWVIHANSLNAEILRPDVTIFIDVDPDLCFERIKSSRSNFEMYEKIDIMKKVRANYFQAFDTLKHLEKIIVIDGNTTMDKVEDKIFKEVEKIIKGSLKT
;
A
#
# COMPACT_ATOMS: atom_id res chain seq x y z
N MET A 1 -45.52 -28.35 -37.74
CA MET A 1 -45.04 -29.23 -36.65
C MET A 1 -43.51 -29.41 -36.67
N ILE A 2 -42.90 -29.76 -37.81
CA ILE A 2 -41.43 -30.00 -37.93
C ILE A 2 -40.59 -28.73 -37.66
N ALA A 3 -40.98 -27.53 -38.10
CA ALA A 3 -40.24 -26.29 -37.88
C ALA A 3 -40.16 -25.87 -36.40
N SER A 4 -41.21 -26.14 -35.62
CA SER A 4 -41.23 -25.87 -34.17
C SER A 4 -40.27 -26.77 -33.37
N LEU A 5 -40.12 -28.04 -33.84
CA LEU A 5 -39.19 -28.99 -33.25
C LEU A 5 -37.73 -28.55 -33.48
N PHE A 6 -37.41 -28.09 -34.70
CA PHE A 6 -36.05 -27.60 -35.03
C PHE A 6 -35.70 -26.32 -34.26
N LEU A 7 -36.63 -25.42 -33.98
CA LEU A 7 -36.40 -24.23 -33.16
C LEU A 7 -36.10 -24.62 -31.71
N GLY A 8 -36.83 -25.59 -31.15
CA GLY A 8 -36.60 -26.14 -29.81
C GLY A 8 -35.22 -26.75 -29.62
N ILE A 9 -34.82 -27.59 -30.60
CA ILE A 9 -33.50 -28.24 -30.59
C ILE A 9 -32.38 -27.21 -30.71
N ARG A 10 -32.49 -26.18 -31.56
CA ARG A 10 -31.48 -25.09 -31.66
C ARG A 10 -31.33 -24.34 -30.34
N LYS A 11 -32.45 -24.04 -29.67
CA LYS A 11 -32.45 -23.34 -28.38
C LYS A 11 -31.80 -24.17 -27.28
N TYR A 12 -32.06 -25.47 -27.27
CA TYR A 12 -31.46 -26.44 -26.35
C TYR A 12 -29.93 -26.57 -26.56
N ILE A 13 -29.50 -26.71 -27.83
CA ILE A 13 -28.06 -26.76 -28.16
C ILE A 13 -27.32 -25.50 -27.79
N LYS A 14 -27.94 -24.33 -27.97
CA LYS A 14 -27.35 -23.03 -27.56
C LYS A 14 -27.18 -22.94 -26.06
N LYS A 15 -28.20 -23.32 -25.28
CA LYS A 15 -28.15 -23.35 -23.80
C LYS A 15 -27.09 -24.32 -23.29
N PHE A 16 -27.04 -25.52 -23.86
CA PHE A 16 -26.04 -26.54 -23.50
C PHE A 16 -24.61 -26.06 -23.79
N LYS A 17 -24.36 -25.37 -24.91
CA LYS A 17 -23.05 -24.76 -25.21
C LYS A 17 -22.61 -23.71 -24.19
N GLU A 18 -23.52 -22.88 -23.71
CA GLU A 18 -23.21 -21.86 -22.70
C GLU A 18 -22.94 -22.48 -21.31
N GLU A 19 -23.70 -23.51 -20.95
CA GLU A 19 -23.47 -24.27 -19.70
C GLU A 19 -22.12 -25.00 -19.74
N LEU A 20 -21.77 -25.60 -20.89
CA LEU A 20 -20.48 -26.27 -21.08
C LEU A 20 -19.30 -25.31 -21.02
N LYS A 21 -19.43 -24.09 -21.59
CA LYS A 21 -18.41 -23.04 -21.47
C LYS A 21 -18.20 -22.60 -20.02
N CYS A 22 -19.28 -22.46 -19.27
CA CYS A 22 -19.23 -22.11 -17.85
C CYS A 22 -18.53 -23.20 -17.03
N LEU A 23 -18.83 -24.47 -17.28
CA LEU A 23 -18.20 -25.65 -16.65
C LEU A 23 -16.71 -25.73 -16.98
N LEU A 24 -16.32 -25.53 -18.23
CA LEU A 24 -14.92 -25.55 -18.66
C LEU A 24 -14.12 -24.39 -18.04
N ARG A 25 -14.73 -23.22 -17.94
CA ARG A 25 -14.11 -22.06 -17.27
C ARG A 25 -13.87 -22.31 -15.78
N ASN A 26 -14.84 -22.91 -15.09
CA ASN A 26 -14.69 -23.26 -13.68
C ASN A 26 -13.67 -24.41 -13.47
N MET A 27 -13.65 -25.41 -14.37
CA MET A 27 -12.64 -26.47 -14.36
C MET A 27 -11.23 -25.93 -14.59
N TYR A 28 -11.06 -24.94 -15.48
CA TYR A 28 -9.77 -24.32 -15.73
C TYR A 28 -9.24 -23.60 -14.47
N VAL A 29 -10.09 -22.89 -13.74
CA VAL A 29 -9.74 -22.24 -12.47
C VAL A 29 -9.34 -23.29 -11.42
N VAL A 30 -10.10 -24.37 -11.28
CA VAL A 30 -9.79 -25.45 -10.33
C VAL A 30 -8.47 -26.14 -10.69
N ILE A 31 -8.26 -26.47 -11.96
CA ILE A 31 -7.02 -27.11 -12.44
C ILE A 31 -5.84 -26.17 -12.23
N TYR A 32 -5.99 -24.86 -12.51
CA TYR A 32 -4.95 -23.87 -12.27
C TYR A 32 -4.60 -23.74 -10.78
N CYS A 33 -5.59 -23.73 -9.90
CA CYS A 33 -5.38 -23.73 -8.46
C CYS A 33 -4.70 -25.02 -7.96
N VAL A 34 -5.14 -26.20 -8.46
CA VAL A 34 -4.55 -27.50 -8.10
C VAL A 34 -3.12 -27.61 -8.62
N LEU A 35 -2.84 -27.18 -9.84
CA LEU A 35 -1.48 -27.16 -10.41
C LEU A 35 -0.58 -26.20 -9.64
N ARG A 36 -1.08 -25.04 -9.21
CA ARG A 36 -0.31 -24.14 -8.34
C ARG A 36 0.00 -24.75 -6.99
N ILE A 37 -0.96 -25.44 -6.38
CA ILE A 37 -0.75 -26.14 -5.11
C ILE A 37 0.26 -27.30 -5.32
N TRP A 38 0.16 -28.03 -6.42
CA TRP A 38 1.07 -29.14 -6.75
C TRP A 38 2.50 -28.67 -7.06
N ILE A 39 2.66 -27.56 -7.79
CA ILE A 39 3.98 -26.95 -8.06
C ILE A 39 4.64 -26.44 -6.76
N ILE A 40 3.84 -25.98 -5.78
CA ILE A 40 4.35 -25.56 -4.47
C ILE A 40 4.78 -26.76 -3.61
N GLN A 41 4.20 -27.96 -3.84
CA GLN A 41 4.51 -29.18 -3.09
C GLN A 41 5.59 -30.05 -3.73
N ASP A 42 6.01 -29.81 -4.97
CA ASP A 42 7.04 -30.59 -5.65
C ASP A 42 8.44 -30.23 -5.09
N LYS A 43 8.80 -30.88 -3.99
CA LYS A 43 10.18 -30.95 -3.48
C LYS A 43 11.01 -31.76 -4.46
N ARG A 44 11.62 -31.15 -5.46
CA ARG A 44 12.61 -31.79 -6.31
C ARG A 44 13.79 -32.25 -5.46
N PRO A 45 14.15 -33.53 -5.43
CA PRO A 45 15.34 -34.00 -4.78
C PRO A 45 16.56 -33.47 -5.58
N GLY A 46 17.37 -32.60 -5.00
CA GLY A 46 18.62 -32.11 -5.62
C GLY A 46 18.85 -30.61 -5.54
N VAL A 47 17.92 -29.79 -5.09
CA VAL A 47 18.18 -28.39 -4.76
C VAL A 47 18.86 -28.36 -3.40
N LYS A 48 20.19 -28.09 -3.39
CA LYS A 48 20.92 -27.73 -2.18
C LYS A 48 20.10 -26.71 -1.42
N ASN A 49 19.98 -26.88 -0.09
CA ASN A 49 19.36 -25.91 0.83
C ASN A 49 19.75 -24.49 0.43
N LEU A 50 18.93 -23.84 -0.40
CA LEU A 50 18.87 -22.41 -0.43
C LEU A 50 18.32 -22.09 0.94
N ASP A 51 19.11 -21.42 1.78
CA ASP A 51 18.64 -20.80 3.02
C ASP A 51 17.32 -20.12 2.66
N VAL A 52 16.22 -20.60 3.26
CA VAL A 52 14.91 -19.96 3.11
C VAL A 52 15.08 -18.60 3.78
N LYS A 53 15.49 -17.60 2.99
CA LYS A 53 15.54 -16.22 3.44
C LYS A 53 14.17 -15.93 4.04
N SER A 54 14.14 -15.63 5.33
CA SER A 54 12.91 -15.25 5.99
C SER A 54 12.32 -14.07 5.20
N ARG A 55 11.00 -14.11 4.96
CA ARG A 55 10.29 -13.00 4.31
C ARG A 55 10.71 -11.68 4.94
N GLY A 56 11.01 -10.68 4.12
CA GLY A 56 11.28 -9.32 4.57
C GLY A 56 10.11 -8.69 5.33
N ARG A 57 10.20 -7.41 5.59
CA ARG A 57 9.16 -6.65 6.30
C ARG A 57 8.71 -5.46 5.47
N PHE A 58 7.42 -5.18 5.50
CA PHE A 58 6.83 -4.00 4.90
C PHE A 58 6.38 -3.03 6.00
N ILE A 59 7.09 -1.93 6.15
CA ILE A 59 6.89 -0.91 7.18
C ILE A 59 6.53 0.40 6.50
N VAL A 60 5.36 0.93 6.83
CA VAL A 60 4.85 2.18 6.28
C VAL A 60 4.98 3.30 7.29
N PHE A 61 5.39 4.45 6.81
CA PHE A 61 5.43 5.70 7.57
C PHE A 61 4.33 6.63 7.09
N GLU A 62 3.50 7.05 8.02
CA GLU A 62 2.37 7.94 7.76
C GLU A 62 2.43 9.19 8.65
N GLY A 63 1.72 10.22 8.27
CA GLY A 63 1.63 11.49 8.95
C GLY A 63 1.34 12.63 7.97
N ILE A 64 0.90 13.77 8.48
CA ILE A 64 0.64 14.96 7.66
C ILE A 64 1.95 15.52 7.06
N ASP A 65 1.82 16.41 6.08
CA ASP A 65 2.99 17.09 5.50
C ASP A 65 3.73 17.88 6.58
N GLY A 66 5.06 17.90 6.53
CA GLY A 66 5.88 18.54 7.56
C GLY A 66 6.07 17.72 8.85
N SER A 67 5.47 16.53 9.00
CA SER A 67 5.63 15.70 10.22
C SER A 67 7.03 15.06 10.36
N GLY A 68 7.86 15.08 9.31
CA GLY A 68 9.24 14.57 9.35
C GLY A 68 9.42 13.13 8.89
N LYS A 69 8.42 12.49 8.28
CA LYS A 69 8.46 11.11 7.78
C LYS A 69 9.74 10.78 7.01
N SER A 70 10.00 11.49 5.93
CA SER A 70 11.15 11.21 5.04
C SER A 70 12.50 11.35 5.76
N THR A 71 12.60 12.27 6.74
CA THR A 71 13.78 12.41 7.59
C THR A 71 13.95 11.19 8.49
N GLN A 72 12.87 10.73 9.13
CA GLN A 72 12.89 9.57 10.00
C GLN A 72 13.19 8.28 9.21
N ILE A 73 12.60 8.11 8.02
CA ILE A 73 12.92 6.97 7.14
C ILE A 73 14.41 6.91 6.85
N LYS A 74 15.04 8.04 6.45
CA LYS A 74 16.49 8.09 6.18
C LYS A 74 17.33 7.69 7.40
N LYS A 75 16.96 8.17 8.61
CA LYS A 75 17.67 7.83 9.86
C LYS A 75 17.49 6.36 10.21
N ILE A 76 16.28 5.84 10.15
CA ILE A 76 15.95 4.44 10.44
C ILE A 76 16.63 3.50 9.44
N SER A 77 16.58 3.82 8.13
CA SER A 77 17.28 3.06 7.07
C SER A 77 18.76 2.90 7.41
N LYS A 78 19.45 4.03 7.62
CA LYS A 78 20.88 4.03 7.95
C LYS A 78 21.20 3.19 9.21
N ARG A 79 20.36 3.32 10.23
CA ARG A 79 20.55 2.57 11.49
C ARG A 79 20.37 1.05 11.31
N LEU A 80 19.38 0.65 10.50
CA LEU A 80 19.13 -0.75 10.17
C LEU A 80 20.20 -1.33 9.25
N GLU A 81 20.72 -0.57 8.30
CA GLU A 81 21.84 -0.96 7.41
C GLU A 81 23.11 -1.25 8.20
N VAL A 82 23.44 -0.40 9.19
CA VAL A 82 24.57 -0.62 10.10
C VAL A 82 24.43 -1.93 10.88
N LEU A 83 23.21 -2.38 11.14
CA LEU A 83 22.91 -3.66 11.77
C LEU A 83 22.90 -4.86 10.80
N GLY A 84 23.27 -4.65 9.53
CA GLY A 84 23.39 -5.69 8.52
C GLY A 84 22.09 -6.06 7.81
N ASN A 85 21.05 -5.23 7.92
CA ASN A 85 19.78 -5.46 7.20
C ASN A 85 19.83 -4.90 5.78
N ASN A 86 19.20 -5.59 4.83
CA ASN A 86 18.96 -5.08 3.48
C ASN A 86 17.71 -4.21 3.50
N ILE A 87 17.86 -2.92 3.19
CA ILE A 87 16.78 -1.93 3.24
C ILE A 87 16.44 -1.47 1.84
N TYR A 88 15.15 -1.45 1.53
CA TYR A 88 14.59 -0.79 0.36
C TYR A 88 13.68 0.36 0.81
N SER A 89 14.10 1.60 0.55
CA SER A 89 13.31 2.80 0.86
C SER A 89 12.57 3.27 -0.37
N THR A 90 11.25 3.52 -0.24
CA THR A 90 10.39 3.95 -1.32
C THR A 90 9.32 4.92 -0.82
N PHE A 91 8.48 5.46 -1.70
CA PHE A 91 7.47 6.47 -1.36
C PHE A 91 6.32 6.51 -2.37
N GLU A 92 5.21 7.11 -1.97
CA GLU A 92 4.05 7.39 -2.80
C GLU A 92 3.66 8.88 -2.74
N PRO A 93 3.26 9.50 -3.88
CA PRO A 93 3.17 8.89 -5.22
C PRO A 93 4.56 8.57 -5.79
N THR A 94 4.66 7.47 -6.56
CA THR A 94 5.94 6.94 -7.08
C THR A 94 6.59 7.86 -8.13
N ASP A 95 7.85 7.61 -8.48
CA ASP A 95 8.51 8.29 -9.61
C ASP A 95 8.07 7.74 -10.98
N GLY A 96 7.21 6.74 -11.01
CA GLY A 96 6.64 6.17 -12.22
C GLY A 96 5.72 7.14 -12.98
N PRO A 97 5.24 6.75 -14.16
CA PRO A 97 4.42 7.60 -15.01
C PRO A 97 3.13 8.08 -14.31
N ILE A 98 2.46 7.20 -13.55
CA ILE A 98 1.22 7.51 -12.82
C ILE A 98 1.52 8.50 -11.69
N GLY A 99 2.53 8.23 -10.86
CA GLY A 99 2.94 9.12 -9.78
C GLY A 99 3.41 10.48 -10.28
N SER A 100 4.10 10.54 -11.43
CA SER A 100 4.47 11.79 -12.08
C SER A 100 3.25 12.61 -12.52
N LEU A 101 2.20 11.96 -13.02
CA LEU A 101 0.94 12.63 -13.37
C LEU A 101 0.24 13.16 -12.12
N ILE A 102 0.19 12.37 -11.04
CA ILE A 102 -0.36 12.80 -9.75
C ILE A 102 0.35 14.08 -9.25
N ARG A 103 1.69 14.12 -9.27
CA ARG A 103 2.45 15.32 -8.87
C ARG A 103 2.13 16.56 -9.70
N GLN A 104 1.88 16.42 -11.00
CA GLN A 104 1.43 17.52 -11.84
C GLN A 104 0.05 18.04 -11.44
N MET A 105 -0.86 17.15 -11.04
CA MET A 105 -2.18 17.52 -10.53
C MET A 105 -2.08 18.21 -9.16
N LEU A 106 -1.29 17.68 -8.23
CA LEU A 106 -1.10 18.26 -6.90
C LEU A 106 -0.46 19.65 -6.95
N SER A 107 0.45 19.88 -7.91
CA SER A 107 1.07 21.19 -8.14
C SER A 107 0.20 22.15 -8.97
N GLY A 108 -1.01 21.76 -9.36
CA GLY A 108 -1.95 22.58 -10.13
C GLY A 108 -1.59 22.73 -11.62
N LYS A 109 -0.58 22.03 -12.12
CA LYS A 109 -0.24 22.05 -13.56
C LYS A 109 -1.27 21.37 -14.45
N VAL A 110 -1.96 20.38 -13.91
CA VAL A 110 -3.05 19.64 -14.56
C VAL A 110 -4.28 19.77 -13.69
N ALA A 111 -5.32 20.44 -14.18
CA ALA A 111 -6.60 20.54 -13.49
C ALA A 111 -7.37 19.22 -13.60
N THR A 112 -7.90 18.72 -12.49
CA THR A 112 -8.67 17.49 -12.47
C THR A 112 -9.61 17.43 -11.25
N ASP A 113 -10.54 16.49 -11.27
CA ASP A 113 -11.46 16.22 -10.15
C ASP A 113 -10.78 15.39 -9.05
N GLN A 114 -11.15 15.61 -7.80
CA GLN A 114 -10.59 14.90 -6.64
C GLN A 114 -10.80 13.37 -6.70
N ARG A 115 -11.89 12.91 -7.32
CA ARG A 115 -12.15 11.47 -7.53
C ARG A 115 -11.13 10.86 -8.49
N THR A 116 -10.73 11.62 -9.52
CA THR A 116 -9.67 11.20 -10.45
C THR A 116 -8.33 11.09 -9.74
N ILE A 117 -7.97 12.07 -8.90
CA ILE A 117 -6.73 12.00 -8.09
C ILE A 117 -6.74 10.77 -7.19
N ALA A 118 -7.82 10.53 -6.46
CA ALA A 118 -7.96 9.38 -5.57
C ALA A 118 -7.82 8.03 -6.32
N SER A 119 -8.41 7.93 -7.51
CA SER A 119 -8.32 6.72 -8.35
C SER A 119 -6.90 6.50 -8.89
N LEU A 120 -6.21 7.58 -9.27
CA LEU A 120 -4.83 7.50 -9.74
C LEU A 120 -3.87 7.10 -8.61
N PHE A 121 -4.08 7.57 -7.38
CA PHE A 121 -3.29 7.09 -6.23
C PHE A 121 -3.47 5.59 -5.98
N ALA A 122 -4.70 5.06 -6.15
CA ALA A 122 -4.92 3.62 -6.04
C ALA A 122 -4.22 2.84 -7.16
N ALA A 123 -4.22 3.38 -8.40
CA ALA A 123 -3.55 2.77 -9.55
C ALA A 123 -2.01 2.82 -9.42
N ASP A 124 -1.44 3.97 -9.02
CA ASP A 124 -0.01 4.14 -8.75
C ASP A 124 0.48 3.14 -7.70
N ARG A 125 -0.30 2.98 -6.62
CA ARG A 125 -0.04 2.02 -5.55
C ARG A 125 -0.10 0.58 -6.05
N THR A 126 -1.05 0.24 -6.91
CA THR A 126 -1.12 -1.11 -7.49
C THR A 126 0.15 -1.42 -8.27
N ASP A 127 0.58 -0.51 -9.16
CA ASP A 127 1.83 -0.69 -9.91
C ASP A 127 3.04 -0.78 -8.97
N HIS A 128 3.13 0.10 -7.96
CA HIS A 128 4.19 0.10 -6.94
C HIS A 128 4.28 -1.23 -6.18
N LEU A 129 3.17 -1.91 -5.97
CA LEU A 129 3.12 -3.21 -5.30
C LEU A 129 3.60 -4.36 -6.18
N VAL A 130 3.10 -4.41 -7.44
CA VAL A 130 3.24 -5.61 -8.29
C VAL A 130 4.23 -5.44 -9.45
N ASN A 131 4.92 -4.31 -9.53
CA ASN A 131 5.91 -4.07 -10.57
C ASN A 131 6.96 -5.18 -10.60
N HIS A 132 7.26 -5.71 -11.80
CA HIS A 132 8.14 -6.87 -11.97
C HIS A 132 9.60 -6.58 -11.64
N ASP A 133 10.04 -5.32 -11.75
CA ASP A 133 11.45 -4.94 -11.57
C ASP A 133 11.74 -4.48 -10.13
N ASN A 134 10.84 -3.69 -9.55
CA ASN A 134 11.06 -3.02 -8.28
C ASN A 134 9.85 -2.99 -7.35
N GLY A 135 8.83 -3.81 -7.60
CA GLY A 135 7.61 -3.86 -6.79
C GLY A 135 7.89 -4.22 -5.33
N ILE A 136 7.11 -3.60 -4.43
CA ILE A 136 7.24 -3.82 -2.98
C ILE A 136 7.10 -5.31 -2.63
N GLN A 137 6.15 -6.02 -3.27
CA GLN A 137 5.94 -7.45 -3.04
C GLN A 137 7.21 -8.25 -3.33
N LEU A 138 7.84 -8.01 -4.48
CA LEU A 138 9.08 -8.66 -4.87
C LEU A 138 10.20 -8.41 -3.86
N LYS A 139 10.36 -7.16 -3.38
CA LYS A 139 11.38 -6.79 -2.40
C LYS A 139 11.19 -7.51 -1.08
N VAL A 140 9.96 -7.59 -0.60
CA VAL A 140 9.61 -8.33 0.62
C VAL A 140 9.86 -9.83 0.45
N GLU A 141 9.54 -10.41 -0.71
CA GLU A 141 9.82 -11.83 -1.02
C GLU A 141 11.33 -12.12 -1.08
N GLN A 142 12.13 -11.15 -1.50
CA GLN A 142 13.59 -11.22 -1.50
C GLN A 142 14.23 -11.09 -0.10
N GLY A 143 13.40 -10.87 0.94
CA GLY A 143 13.86 -10.72 2.32
C GLY A 143 14.33 -9.32 2.68
N GLU A 144 14.02 -8.30 1.85
CA GLU A 144 14.36 -6.90 2.15
C GLU A 144 13.36 -6.30 3.17
N ILE A 145 13.84 -5.37 3.99
CA ILE A 145 12.97 -4.53 4.81
C ILE A 145 12.59 -3.31 3.98
N VAL A 146 11.33 -3.23 3.60
CA VAL A 146 10.79 -2.11 2.83
C VAL A 146 10.29 -1.03 3.79
N LEU A 147 10.84 0.19 3.66
CA LEU A 147 10.38 1.39 4.35
C LEU A 147 9.69 2.30 3.33
N CYS A 148 8.40 2.53 3.47
CA CYS A 148 7.61 3.31 2.53
C CYS A 148 7.09 4.60 3.15
N ASP A 149 7.37 5.75 2.52
CA ASP A 149 6.79 7.05 2.88
C ASP A 149 5.42 7.15 2.23
N ARG A 150 4.37 7.02 3.02
CA ARG A 150 2.95 6.97 2.65
C ARG A 150 2.53 5.66 1.99
N TYR A 151 1.26 5.33 2.23
CA TYR A 151 0.56 4.21 1.64
C TYR A 151 -0.95 4.53 1.63
N TYR A 152 -1.84 3.52 1.67
CA TYR A 152 -3.27 3.75 1.54
C TYR A 152 -3.90 4.59 2.68
N PHE A 153 -3.34 4.65 3.89
CA PHE A 153 -3.86 5.54 4.94
C PHE A 153 -3.74 7.02 4.55
N SER A 154 -2.70 7.42 3.80
CA SER A 154 -2.64 8.74 3.18
C SER A 154 -3.85 8.99 2.28
N SER A 155 -4.25 8.01 1.44
CA SER A 155 -5.45 8.15 0.60
C SER A 155 -6.71 8.32 1.45
N TYR A 156 -6.86 7.52 2.52
CA TYR A 156 -8.02 7.64 3.44
C TYR A 156 -8.10 9.01 4.11
N ALA A 157 -6.96 9.57 4.51
CA ALA A 157 -6.92 10.85 5.21
C ALA A 157 -7.11 12.05 4.27
N TYR A 158 -6.42 12.08 3.14
CA TYR A 158 -6.39 13.23 2.24
C TYR A 158 -7.61 13.30 1.34
N HIS A 159 -8.06 12.17 0.77
CA HIS A 159 -9.20 12.19 -0.15
C HIS A 159 -10.55 12.19 0.56
N ALA A 160 -10.64 11.70 1.81
CA ALA A 160 -11.89 11.74 2.58
C ALA A 160 -12.39 13.17 2.89
N GLN A 161 -11.62 14.20 2.60
CA GLN A 161 -12.09 15.58 2.65
C GLN A 161 -13.11 15.91 1.55
N TYR A 162 -13.09 15.16 0.43
CA TYR A 162 -13.85 15.45 -0.79
C TYR A 162 -14.73 14.29 -1.21
N ILE A 163 -14.45 13.08 -0.72
CA ILE A 163 -15.08 11.82 -1.13
C ILE A 163 -15.42 11.03 0.14
N ASP A 164 -16.48 10.23 0.11
CA ASP A 164 -16.80 9.32 1.22
C ASP A 164 -15.61 8.40 1.54
N MET A 165 -15.20 8.35 2.81
CA MET A 165 -14.07 7.54 3.27
C MET A 165 -14.26 6.06 2.94
N LYS A 166 -15.50 5.54 3.01
CA LYS A 166 -15.79 4.13 2.69
C LYS A 166 -15.47 3.82 1.22
N TRP A 167 -15.76 4.79 0.32
CA TRP A 167 -15.41 4.64 -1.08
C TRP A 167 -13.89 4.61 -1.26
N VAL A 168 -13.15 5.50 -0.59
CA VAL A 168 -11.68 5.55 -0.69
C VAL A 168 -11.05 4.27 -0.15
N ILE A 169 -11.58 3.73 0.95
CA ILE A 169 -11.15 2.42 1.50
C ILE A 169 -11.44 1.31 0.48
N HIS A 170 -12.63 1.29 -0.12
CA HIS A 170 -12.98 0.29 -1.13
C HIS A 170 -12.10 0.38 -2.38
N ALA A 171 -11.80 1.58 -2.86
CA ALA A 171 -10.90 1.78 -4.00
C ALA A 171 -9.46 1.26 -3.76
N ASN A 172 -9.05 1.11 -2.51
CA ASN A 172 -7.75 0.56 -2.11
C ASN A 172 -7.84 -0.89 -1.61
N SER A 173 -8.99 -1.54 -1.65
CA SER A 173 -9.16 -2.90 -1.10
C SER A 173 -8.24 -3.91 -1.77
N LEU A 174 -8.11 -3.85 -3.11
CA LEU A 174 -7.18 -4.70 -3.86
C LEU A 174 -5.74 -4.52 -3.39
N ASN A 175 -5.30 -3.29 -3.15
CA ASN A 175 -3.95 -3.01 -2.68
C ASN A 175 -3.70 -3.61 -1.28
N ALA A 176 -4.70 -3.50 -0.39
CA ALA A 176 -4.64 -4.11 0.92
C ALA A 176 -4.70 -5.65 0.88
N GLU A 177 -5.36 -6.23 -0.12
CA GLU A 177 -5.37 -7.69 -0.34
C GLU A 177 -4.03 -8.19 -0.88
N ILE A 178 -3.39 -7.43 -1.79
CA ILE A 178 -2.08 -7.76 -2.34
C ILE A 178 -1.02 -7.77 -1.24
N LEU A 179 -0.91 -6.67 -0.47
CA LEU A 179 0.08 -6.56 0.59
C LEU A 179 -0.34 -5.55 1.67
N ARG A 180 -0.64 -6.06 2.86
CA ARG A 180 -0.77 -5.23 4.06
C ARG A 180 0.59 -4.95 4.68
N PRO A 181 0.83 -3.74 5.23
CA PRO A 181 2.01 -3.48 6.03
C PRO A 181 2.10 -4.39 7.25
N ASP A 182 3.30 -4.84 7.58
CA ASP A 182 3.56 -5.50 8.86
C ASP A 182 3.31 -4.52 10.04
N VAL A 183 3.51 -3.23 9.79
CA VAL A 183 3.15 -2.13 10.68
C VAL A 183 3.05 -0.81 9.93
N THR A 184 2.09 0.02 10.32
CA THR A 184 2.00 1.43 9.95
C THR A 184 2.44 2.29 11.13
N ILE A 185 3.48 3.10 10.95
CA ILE A 185 4.00 4.05 11.94
C ILE A 185 3.46 5.43 11.58
N PHE A 186 2.59 5.96 12.40
CA PHE A 186 2.05 7.30 12.23
C PHE A 186 2.81 8.29 13.13
N ILE A 187 3.49 9.27 12.51
CA ILE A 187 4.18 10.34 13.22
C ILE A 187 3.19 11.47 13.44
N ASP A 188 2.65 11.53 14.65
CA ASP A 188 1.64 12.53 15.04
C ASP A 188 2.33 13.81 15.50
N VAL A 189 2.20 14.87 14.70
CA VAL A 189 2.72 16.20 14.97
C VAL A 189 1.58 17.21 14.89
N ASP A 190 1.65 18.23 15.74
CA ASP A 190 0.71 19.35 15.70
C ASP A 190 0.69 19.99 14.30
N PRO A 191 -0.50 20.16 13.67
CA PRO A 191 -0.60 20.75 12.34
C PRO A 191 -0.03 22.17 12.25
N ASP A 192 -0.14 22.99 13.30
CA ASP A 192 0.41 24.33 13.30
C ASP A 192 1.95 24.29 13.25
N LEU A 193 2.59 23.35 13.98
CA LEU A 193 4.04 23.12 13.90
C LEU A 193 4.47 22.59 12.53
N CYS A 194 3.69 21.68 11.95
CA CYS A 194 3.97 21.16 10.60
C CYS A 194 3.88 22.26 9.54
N PHE A 195 2.87 23.13 9.63
CA PHE A 195 2.68 24.25 8.73
C PHE A 195 3.87 25.22 8.76
N GLU A 196 4.34 25.60 9.98
CA GLU A 196 5.52 26.45 10.11
C GLU A 196 6.79 25.81 9.54
N ARG A 197 6.97 24.49 9.69
CA ARG A 197 8.09 23.75 9.07
C ARG A 197 8.05 23.80 7.54
N ILE A 198 6.87 23.64 6.93
CA ILE A 198 6.69 23.73 5.48
C ILE A 198 6.99 25.14 5.01
N LYS A 199 6.42 26.14 5.66
CA LYS A 199 6.60 27.56 5.35
C LYS A 199 8.08 28.01 5.40
N SER A 200 8.84 27.47 6.36
CA SER A 200 10.26 27.78 6.49
C SER A 200 11.14 27.08 5.43
N SER A 201 10.65 25.99 4.83
CA SER A 201 11.42 25.19 3.88
C SER A 201 11.22 25.59 2.42
N ARG A 202 10.08 26.19 2.05
CA ARG A 202 9.72 26.59 0.70
C ARG A 202 8.64 27.67 0.67
N SER A 203 8.61 28.44 -0.45
CA SER A 203 7.64 29.53 -0.66
C SER A 203 6.34 29.08 -1.33
N ASN A 204 6.34 27.95 -2.04
CA ASN A 204 5.17 27.46 -2.77
C ASN A 204 4.51 26.33 -2.01
N PHE A 205 3.18 26.43 -1.81
CA PHE A 205 2.35 25.44 -1.14
C PHE A 205 1.69 24.52 -2.16
N GLU A 206 1.61 23.25 -1.82
CA GLU A 206 0.83 22.27 -2.58
C GLU A 206 -0.65 22.30 -2.18
N MET A 207 -1.48 21.58 -2.92
CA MET A 207 -2.94 21.60 -2.81
C MET A 207 -3.46 21.39 -1.36
N TYR A 208 -2.80 20.55 -0.58
CA TYR A 208 -3.25 20.13 0.75
C TYR A 208 -2.52 20.82 1.91
N GLU A 209 -1.60 21.74 1.64
CA GLU A 209 -0.75 22.39 2.65
C GLU A 209 -1.35 23.69 3.22
N LYS A 210 -2.67 23.70 3.42
CA LYS A 210 -3.36 24.76 4.14
C LYS A 210 -3.68 24.25 5.55
N ILE A 211 -3.52 25.11 6.57
CA ILE A 211 -3.63 24.69 7.98
C ILE A 211 -4.97 24.02 8.31
N ASP A 212 -6.10 24.54 7.80
CA ASP A 212 -7.42 23.94 8.03
C ASP A 212 -7.56 22.57 7.36
N ILE A 213 -6.91 22.39 6.19
CA ILE A 213 -6.84 21.11 5.49
C ILE A 213 -6.01 20.13 6.30
N MET A 214 -4.84 20.54 6.78
CA MET A 214 -3.95 19.69 7.57
C MET A 214 -4.61 19.20 8.86
N LYS A 215 -5.38 20.07 9.55
CA LYS A 215 -6.18 19.70 10.72
C LYS A 215 -7.23 18.65 10.41
N LYS A 216 -7.94 18.79 9.27
CA LYS A 216 -8.91 17.80 8.81
C LYS A 216 -8.24 16.47 8.41
N VAL A 217 -7.12 16.54 7.70
CA VAL A 217 -6.35 15.33 7.30
C VAL A 217 -5.92 14.57 8.54
N ARG A 218 -5.37 15.24 9.56
CA ARG A 218 -5.02 14.60 10.83
C ARG A 218 -6.22 13.91 11.48
N ALA A 219 -7.36 14.56 11.56
CA ALA A 219 -8.59 13.98 12.10
C ALA A 219 -9.03 12.74 11.28
N ASN A 220 -8.97 12.80 9.95
CA ASN A 220 -9.31 11.70 9.07
C ASN A 220 -8.37 10.49 9.25
N TYR A 221 -7.08 10.70 9.53
CA TYR A 221 -6.16 9.60 9.89
C TYR A 221 -6.69 8.84 11.10
N PHE A 222 -7.03 9.54 12.19
CA PHE A 222 -7.54 8.88 13.40
C PHE A 222 -8.87 8.18 13.16
N GLN A 223 -9.76 8.76 12.35
CA GLN A 223 -11.01 8.11 11.95
C GLN A 223 -10.74 6.81 11.17
N ALA A 224 -9.80 6.84 10.22
CA ALA A 224 -9.42 5.65 9.46
C ALA A 224 -8.77 4.59 10.35
N PHE A 225 -7.92 4.99 11.30
CA PHE A 225 -7.31 4.09 12.28
C PHE A 225 -8.36 3.40 13.14
N ASP A 226 -9.33 4.16 13.68
CA ASP A 226 -10.40 3.57 14.48
C ASP A 226 -11.25 2.59 13.67
N THR A 227 -11.51 2.90 12.41
CA THR A 227 -12.26 2.05 11.48
C THR A 227 -11.53 0.73 11.19
N LEU A 228 -10.20 0.76 11.06
CA LEU A 228 -9.40 -0.37 10.56
C LEU A 228 -8.50 -1.03 11.62
N LYS A 229 -8.53 -0.59 12.87
CA LYS A 229 -7.69 -1.09 13.98
C LYS A 229 -7.74 -2.61 14.21
N HIS A 230 -8.80 -3.27 13.77
CA HIS A 230 -8.97 -4.72 13.87
C HIS A 230 -8.30 -5.50 12.71
N LEU A 231 -7.90 -4.79 11.64
CA LEU A 231 -7.26 -5.37 10.46
C LEU A 231 -5.80 -4.94 10.31
N GLU A 232 -5.43 -3.80 10.92
CA GLU A 232 -4.16 -3.11 10.70
C GLU A 232 -3.39 -2.92 12.01
N LYS A 233 -2.09 -3.16 11.95
CA LYS A 233 -1.20 -2.83 13.09
C LYS A 233 -0.71 -1.40 12.93
N ILE A 234 -1.20 -0.50 13.78
CA ILE A 234 -0.90 0.93 13.73
C ILE A 234 -0.21 1.33 15.02
N ILE A 235 0.90 2.05 14.91
CA ILE A 235 1.65 2.61 16.04
C ILE A 235 1.72 4.11 15.87
N VAL A 236 1.14 4.84 16.81
CA VAL A 236 1.17 6.31 16.84
C VAL A 236 2.39 6.74 17.65
N ILE A 237 3.25 7.53 17.03
CA ILE A 237 4.46 8.11 17.64
C ILE A 237 4.24 9.62 17.81
N ASP A 238 4.28 10.10 19.05
CA ASP A 238 4.30 11.52 19.32
C ASP A 238 5.55 12.17 18.73
N GLY A 239 5.34 13.01 17.71
CA GLY A 239 6.37 13.74 16.97
C GLY A 239 6.59 15.17 17.43
N ASN A 240 5.90 15.63 18.51
CA ASN A 240 6.05 16.97 19.10
C ASN A 240 7.27 17.05 20.03
N THR A 241 8.38 16.42 19.65
CA THR A 241 9.62 16.37 20.41
C THR A 241 10.83 16.45 19.47
N THR A 242 12.05 16.26 20.00
CA THR A 242 13.25 16.30 19.15
C THR A 242 13.30 15.14 18.17
N MET A 243 13.93 15.36 17.01
CA MET A 243 14.07 14.36 15.95
C MET A 243 14.68 13.05 16.46
N ASP A 244 15.67 13.13 17.32
CA ASP A 244 16.39 11.95 17.85
C ASP A 244 15.51 11.13 18.82
N LYS A 245 14.68 11.80 19.64
CA LYS A 245 13.70 11.11 20.48
C LYS A 245 12.62 10.40 19.65
N VAL A 246 12.19 11.01 18.55
CA VAL A 246 11.25 10.40 17.61
C VAL A 246 11.90 9.19 16.95
N GLU A 247 13.13 9.31 16.45
CA GLU A 247 13.92 8.22 15.88
C GLU A 247 14.03 7.03 16.83
N ASP A 248 14.42 7.27 18.09
CA ASP A 248 14.58 6.21 19.09
C ASP A 248 13.26 5.48 19.39
N LYS A 249 12.14 6.20 19.46
CA LYS A 249 10.80 5.60 19.62
C LYS A 249 10.46 4.71 18.42
N ILE A 250 10.64 5.23 17.20
CA ILE A 250 10.38 4.50 15.95
C ILE A 250 11.28 3.25 15.88
N PHE A 251 12.57 3.43 16.11
CA PHE A 251 13.53 2.33 16.02
C PHE A 251 13.18 1.17 16.96
N LYS A 252 12.81 1.44 18.20
CA LYS A 252 12.36 0.42 19.17
C LYS A 252 11.17 -0.39 18.64
N GLU A 253 10.21 0.25 18.01
CA GLU A 253 9.03 -0.45 17.46
C GLU A 253 9.40 -1.27 16.21
N VAL A 254 10.20 -0.69 15.30
CA VAL A 254 10.71 -1.39 14.11
C VAL A 254 11.53 -2.62 14.48
N GLU A 255 12.43 -2.49 15.47
CA GLU A 255 13.26 -3.61 15.95
C GLU A 255 12.40 -4.77 16.49
N LYS A 256 11.31 -4.48 17.22
CA LYS A 256 10.35 -5.51 17.68
C LYS A 256 9.71 -6.25 16.52
N ILE A 257 9.33 -5.53 15.43
CA ILE A 257 8.73 -6.13 14.24
C ILE A 257 9.71 -7.05 13.52
N ILE A 258 10.97 -6.63 13.41
CA ILE A 258 12.02 -7.42 12.75
C ILE A 258 12.35 -8.66 13.58
N LYS A 259 12.56 -8.51 14.90
CA LYS A 259 12.93 -9.61 15.81
C LYS A 259 11.77 -10.58 16.10
N GLY A 260 10.52 -10.11 16.07
CA GLY A 260 9.34 -10.94 16.30
C GLY A 260 9.16 -12.07 15.29
N SER A 261 9.86 -12.01 14.16
CA SER A 261 9.85 -13.01 13.08
C SER A 261 10.82 -14.17 13.28
N LEU A 262 11.75 -14.04 14.22
CA LEU A 262 12.74 -15.10 14.54
C LEU A 262 12.19 -16.11 15.55
N LYS A 263 10.92 -15.96 16.01
CA LYS A 263 10.31 -16.80 17.06
C LYS A 263 9.17 -17.69 16.56
N THR A 264 8.94 -17.77 15.25
CA THR A 264 8.02 -18.73 14.62
C THR A 264 8.80 -19.64 13.66
#